data_2339e874de96501242b7c7ce5ed10389
#
_entry.id   2339e874de96501242b7c7ce5ed10389
#
_cell.length_a   1.000
_cell.length_b   1.000
_cell.length_c   1.000
_cell.angle_alpha   90.00
_cell.angle_beta   90.00
_cell.angle_gamma   90.00
#
_symmetry.space_group_name_H-M   'P 1'
#
loop_
_entity.id
_entity.type
_entity.pdbx_description
1 polymer ?
#
loop_
_entity_poly.entity_id
_entity_poly.type
_entity_poly.pdbx_seq_one_letter_code
_entity_poly.pdbx_strand_id
1 'polypeptide(L)'
;MPCKNIIAAIDIGTSKTVAIAGTKDEQGKIMILGIGEAETKGVIRGTVQNIVLASASVREAVQKCEKASNVLFKNVYVGIDGRNISGEVNSHSKIISNIITDQDINQLTEELYQISAGQGENIIHVIPQGYSVDNAPVGINPKGYNGRKLEGTFYVVKGKEKAVNNIKQAVEMAGLKIIKLILEPLASAEAVLSKDEKEIGVALADIGAGTADIAVFQDNILRYTGVIPIGGKSITNDIKKGCGVLERQAEQIKIQHGAALLQKDFAKKAVIIKGVNGKNKEIPISTIATIISARAEEILGGIAYEIDAVRKNTAINGGLVITGGTAKLKNLLQLAKFSLAIEARTGTPLYTGPEYASECYATAIGLIIKGMEYTEDIIARQRKKAEQEKAEEQQKEGGASSSATDAKGAKNGKDPKANNGKESSGGFRGLIKSIANKLFTEPDDSKM
;
A
#
# COMPACT_ATOMS: atom_id res chain seq x y z
N MET A 1 16.27 25.43 -1.30
CA MET A 1 15.91 24.20 -0.56
C MET A 1 15.95 23.05 -1.55
N PRO A 2 16.50 21.87 -1.23
CA PRO A 2 16.42 20.72 -2.12
C PRO A 2 14.94 20.39 -2.30
N CYS A 3 14.50 20.14 -3.57
CA CYS A 3 13.16 19.69 -3.83
C CYS A 3 12.95 18.36 -3.09
N LYS A 4 12.18 18.38 -2.01
CA LYS A 4 11.75 17.17 -1.31
C LYS A 4 10.84 16.40 -2.26
N ASN A 5 11.09 15.13 -2.49
CA ASN A 5 10.18 14.28 -3.23
C ASN A 5 8.89 14.13 -2.41
N ILE A 6 7.86 14.86 -2.79
CA ILE A 6 6.55 14.78 -2.14
C ILE A 6 5.79 13.65 -2.79
N ILE A 7 5.29 12.73 -1.98
CA ILE A 7 4.44 11.63 -2.38
C ILE A 7 3.03 11.93 -1.93
N ALA A 8 2.07 11.72 -2.82
CA ALA A 8 0.64 11.79 -2.50
C ALA A 8 0.00 10.41 -2.70
N ALA A 9 -0.91 10.06 -1.81
CA ALA A 9 -1.62 8.80 -1.87
C ALA A 9 -3.10 8.97 -1.50
N ILE A 10 -3.92 8.03 -1.99
CA ILE A 10 -5.37 8.00 -1.76
C ILE A 10 -5.77 6.59 -1.31
N ASP A 11 -6.42 6.53 -0.18
CA ASP A 11 -7.13 5.38 0.36
C ASP A 11 -8.64 5.59 0.16
N ILE A 12 -9.28 4.70 -0.62
CA ILE A 12 -10.71 4.80 -0.96
C ILE A 12 -11.51 3.76 -0.15
N GLY A 13 -11.59 3.97 1.15
CA GLY A 13 -12.31 3.06 2.04
C GLY A 13 -13.84 3.10 1.89
N THR A 14 -14.53 2.15 2.52
CA THR A 14 -16.01 2.05 2.46
C THR A 14 -16.74 3.17 3.20
N SER A 15 -16.18 3.73 4.26
CA SER A 15 -16.81 4.80 5.06
C SER A 15 -16.17 6.16 4.89
N LYS A 16 -14.86 6.19 4.68
CA LYS A 16 -14.10 7.40 4.46
C LYS A 16 -13.08 7.22 3.34
N THR A 17 -12.86 8.28 2.56
CA THR A 17 -11.76 8.41 1.62
C THR A 17 -10.72 9.32 2.24
N VAL A 18 -9.46 8.89 2.24
CA VAL A 18 -8.33 9.63 2.80
C VAL A 18 -7.36 10.00 1.69
N ALA A 19 -7.06 11.28 1.53
CA ALA A 19 -5.95 11.77 0.74
C ALA A 19 -4.83 12.20 1.70
N ILE A 20 -3.60 11.83 1.40
CA ILE A 20 -2.45 12.09 2.25
C ILE A 20 -1.25 12.51 1.42
N ALA A 21 -0.50 13.51 1.89
CA ALA A 21 0.76 13.95 1.30
C ALA A 21 1.89 13.82 2.33
N GLY A 22 3.03 13.32 1.90
CA GLY A 22 4.19 13.12 2.76
C GLY A 22 5.52 13.22 2.02
N THR A 23 6.60 13.32 2.77
CA THR A 23 7.99 13.38 2.28
C THR A 23 8.92 12.69 3.28
N LYS A 24 10.19 12.52 2.92
CA LYS A 24 11.27 12.16 3.87
C LYS A 24 12.02 13.42 4.31
N ASP A 25 12.38 13.48 5.59
CA ASP A 25 13.32 14.48 6.07
C ASP A 25 14.77 14.15 5.65
N GLU A 26 15.74 14.95 6.10
CA GLU A 26 17.16 14.75 5.78
C GLU A 26 17.74 13.47 6.41
N GLN A 27 17.08 12.92 7.42
CA GLN A 27 17.47 11.69 8.11
C GLN A 27 16.74 10.46 7.53
N GLY A 28 15.89 10.65 6.50
CA GLY A 28 15.10 9.59 5.88
C GLY A 28 13.82 9.22 6.63
N LYS A 29 13.46 9.96 7.69
CA LYS A 29 12.23 9.75 8.46
C LYS A 29 11.03 10.31 7.68
N ILE A 30 9.92 9.60 7.75
CA ILE A 30 8.68 9.99 7.07
C ILE A 30 8.03 11.17 7.79
N MET A 31 7.71 12.20 7.02
CA MET A 31 6.98 13.37 7.45
C MET A 31 5.67 13.48 6.71
N ILE A 32 4.56 13.47 7.42
CA ILE A 32 3.23 13.73 6.85
C ILE A 32 3.07 15.26 6.76
N LEU A 33 2.79 15.74 5.57
CA LEU A 33 2.60 17.18 5.28
C LEU A 33 1.15 17.59 5.47
N GLY A 34 0.20 16.70 5.20
CA GLY A 34 -1.21 16.94 5.38
C GLY A 34 -2.06 15.73 5.08
N ILE A 35 -3.23 15.67 5.70
CA ILE A 35 -4.27 14.67 5.49
C ILE A 35 -5.58 15.38 5.20
N GLY A 36 -6.35 14.85 4.25
CA GLY A 36 -7.71 15.26 3.96
C GLY A 36 -8.65 14.06 4.01
N GLU A 37 -9.76 14.19 4.70
CA GLU A 37 -10.77 13.15 4.80
C GLU A 37 -12.11 13.59 4.24
N ALA A 38 -12.77 12.69 3.52
CA ALA A 38 -14.15 12.87 3.06
C ALA A 38 -14.99 11.63 3.39
N GLU A 39 -16.28 11.83 3.63
CA GLU A 39 -17.21 10.70 3.70
C GLU A 39 -17.27 10.00 2.34
N THR A 40 -17.05 8.68 2.33
CA THR A 40 -17.09 7.92 1.08
C THR A 40 -18.54 7.65 0.66
N LYS A 41 -18.83 7.95 -0.60
CA LYS A 41 -20.07 7.60 -1.28
C LYS A 41 -19.78 6.74 -2.49
N GLY A 42 -20.67 5.80 -2.79
CA GLY A 42 -20.54 4.94 -3.98
C GLY A 42 -19.54 3.78 -3.83
N VAL A 43 -19.03 3.49 -2.64
CA VAL A 43 -18.17 2.34 -2.35
C VAL A 43 -18.87 1.38 -1.38
N ILE A 44 -18.87 0.11 -1.71
CA ILE A 44 -19.48 -0.97 -0.91
C ILE A 44 -18.47 -2.10 -0.75
N ARG A 45 -18.12 -2.42 0.49
CA ARG A 45 -17.17 -3.49 0.84
C ARG A 45 -15.87 -3.41 0.03
N GLY A 46 -15.20 -2.26 0.08
CA GLY A 46 -13.96 -2.00 -0.63
C GLY A 46 -14.09 -1.87 -2.16
N THR A 47 -15.29 -1.96 -2.73
CA THR A 47 -15.47 -1.93 -4.18
C THR A 47 -16.21 -0.68 -4.63
N VAL A 48 -15.65 0.07 -5.57
CA VAL A 48 -16.31 1.23 -6.21
C VAL A 48 -17.49 0.72 -7.06
N GLN A 49 -18.71 1.05 -6.65
CA GLN A 49 -19.96 0.72 -7.33
C GLN A 49 -20.51 1.90 -8.13
N ASN A 50 -20.32 3.12 -7.63
CA ASN A 50 -20.72 4.35 -8.32
C ASN A 50 -19.50 5.26 -8.47
N ILE A 51 -18.98 5.33 -9.70
CA ILE A 51 -17.75 6.04 -10.04
C ILE A 51 -17.90 7.54 -9.77
N VAL A 52 -19.05 8.15 -10.12
CA VAL A 52 -19.30 9.59 -9.95
C VAL A 52 -19.28 9.98 -8.47
N LEU A 53 -19.96 9.20 -7.62
CA LEU A 53 -20.01 9.48 -6.18
C LEU A 53 -18.63 9.25 -5.53
N ALA A 54 -17.92 8.19 -5.92
CA ALA A 54 -16.57 7.92 -5.43
C ALA A 54 -15.59 9.02 -5.84
N SER A 55 -15.66 9.48 -7.10
CA SER A 55 -14.86 10.60 -7.60
C SER A 55 -15.10 11.91 -6.82
N ALA A 56 -16.34 12.19 -6.46
CA ALA A 56 -16.67 13.36 -5.64
C ALA A 56 -16.02 13.27 -4.25
N SER A 57 -16.07 12.08 -3.61
CA SER A 57 -15.42 11.85 -2.32
C SER A 57 -13.88 11.97 -2.41
N VAL A 58 -13.28 11.45 -3.48
CA VAL A 58 -11.83 11.61 -3.75
C VAL A 58 -11.47 13.08 -3.90
N ARG A 59 -12.22 13.83 -4.71
CA ARG A 59 -11.96 15.27 -4.92
C ARG A 59 -12.05 16.06 -3.63
N GLU A 60 -13.05 15.80 -2.80
CA GLU A 60 -13.21 16.45 -1.51
C GLU A 60 -12.03 16.15 -0.57
N ALA A 61 -11.61 14.90 -0.48
CA ALA A 61 -10.47 14.48 0.33
C ALA A 61 -9.17 15.17 -0.14
N VAL A 62 -8.95 15.20 -1.47
CA VAL A 62 -7.77 15.84 -2.08
C VAL A 62 -7.73 17.33 -1.78
N GLN A 63 -8.82 18.05 -1.97
CA GLN A 63 -8.90 19.50 -1.67
C GLN A 63 -8.55 19.80 -0.21
N LYS A 64 -9.03 18.97 0.72
CA LYS A 64 -8.70 19.10 2.14
C LYS A 64 -7.23 18.80 2.41
N CYS A 65 -6.66 17.79 1.78
CA CYS A 65 -5.25 17.43 1.89
C CYS A 65 -4.34 18.54 1.33
N GLU A 66 -4.63 19.04 0.14
CA GLU A 66 -3.89 20.15 -0.50
C GLU A 66 -3.91 21.41 0.36
N LYS A 67 -5.06 21.74 0.95
CA LYS A 67 -5.18 22.84 1.90
C LYS A 67 -4.35 22.62 3.18
N ALA A 68 -4.35 21.39 3.72
CA ALA A 68 -3.63 21.08 4.95
C ALA A 68 -2.11 21.03 4.73
N SER A 69 -1.66 20.48 3.60
CA SER A 69 -0.24 20.34 3.25
C SER A 69 0.36 21.58 2.58
N ASN A 70 -0.46 22.48 2.06
CA ASN A 70 -0.07 23.57 1.17
C ASN A 70 0.71 23.07 -0.07
N VAL A 71 0.32 21.90 -0.60
CA VAL A 71 0.93 21.25 -1.77
C VAL A 71 -0.17 20.83 -2.73
N LEU A 72 -0.04 21.23 -4.00
CA LEU A 72 -0.87 20.73 -5.09
C LEU A 72 -0.22 19.50 -5.71
N PHE A 73 -1.00 18.48 -6.01
CA PHE A 73 -0.50 17.26 -6.64
C PHE A 73 -1.52 16.68 -7.62
N LYS A 74 -1.02 16.07 -8.69
CA LYS A 74 -1.84 15.38 -9.69
C LYS A 74 -1.55 13.90 -9.78
N ASN A 75 -0.34 13.50 -9.47
CA ASN A 75 0.10 12.11 -9.53
C ASN A 75 0.00 11.48 -8.14
N VAL A 76 -0.67 10.33 -8.05
CA VAL A 76 -0.99 9.69 -6.77
C VAL A 76 -0.74 8.18 -6.79
N TYR A 77 -0.39 7.64 -5.66
CA TYR A 77 -0.51 6.22 -5.35
C TYR A 77 -1.90 5.95 -4.80
N VAL A 78 -2.51 4.83 -5.15
CA VAL A 78 -3.89 4.53 -4.74
C VAL A 78 -3.97 3.14 -4.14
N GLY A 79 -4.65 3.03 -3.00
CA GLY A 79 -4.96 1.75 -2.37
C GLY A 79 -5.94 0.93 -3.20
N ILE A 80 -5.78 -0.38 -3.15
CA ILE A 80 -6.75 -1.34 -3.69
C ILE A 80 -6.91 -2.51 -2.73
N ASP A 81 -8.16 -2.82 -2.42
CA ASP A 81 -8.55 -3.94 -1.57
C ASP A 81 -9.85 -4.60 -2.06
N GLY A 82 -10.44 -5.39 -1.18
CA GLY A 82 -11.79 -5.92 -1.31
C GLY A 82 -11.87 -7.29 -1.97
N ARG A 83 -13.09 -7.83 -1.97
CA ARG A 83 -13.42 -9.20 -2.41
C ARG A 83 -13.08 -9.53 -3.88
N ASN A 84 -12.66 -8.54 -4.65
CA ASN A 84 -12.27 -8.71 -6.05
C ASN A 84 -10.75 -8.89 -6.21
N ILE A 85 -10.02 -8.97 -5.09
CA ILE A 85 -8.58 -9.24 -5.05
C ILE A 85 -8.37 -10.68 -4.60
N SER A 86 -7.45 -11.35 -5.24
CA SER A 86 -7.02 -12.71 -4.90
C SER A 86 -5.52 -12.85 -5.06
N GLY A 87 -4.93 -13.79 -4.36
CA GLY A 87 -3.52 -14.12 -4.47
C GLY A 87 -3.34 -15.61 -4.76
N GLU A 88 -2.36 -15.94 -5.58
CA GLU A 88 -1.97 -17.32 -5.88
C GLU A 88 -0.46 -17.44 -6.00
N VAL A 89 0.06 -18.63 -5.75
CA VAL A 89 1.48 -18.93 -5.91
C VAL A 89 1.73 -19.47 -7.31
N ASN A 90 2.63 -18.81 -8.06
CA ASN A 90 3.04 -19.19 -9.39
C ASN A 90 4.56 -19.32 -9.47
N SER A 91 5.05 -20.26 -10.27
CA SER A 91 6.47 -20.42 -10.58
C SER A 91 6.73 -20.02 -12.04
N HIS A 92 7.85 -19.35 -12.26
CA HIS A 92 8.32 -19.00 -13.59
C HIS A 92 9.82 -19.22 -13.69
N SER A 93 10.33 -19.60 -14.86
CA SER A 93 11.74 -19.90 -15.04
C SER A 93 12.31 -19.34 -16.33
N LYS A 94 13.58 -19.00 -16.30
CA LYS A 94 14.35 -18.47 -17.42
C LYS A 94 15.67 -19.21 -17.58
N ILE A 95 16.09 -19.44 -18.81
CA ILE A 95 17.46 -19.91 -19.11
C ILE A 95 18.43 -18.74 -18.99
N ILE A 96 19.52 -18.97 -18.29
CA ILE A 96 20.62 -18.03 -18.08
C ILE A 96 21.93 -18.62 -18.63
N SER A 97 22.84 -17.76 -19.04
CA SER A 97 24.10 -18.23 -19.67
C SER A 97 25.30 -18.09 -18.73
N ASN A 98 25.20 -17.34 -17.66
CA ASN A 98 26.33 -16.98 -16.78
C ASN A 98 25.87 -16.69 -15.35
N ILE A 99 26.57 -15.79 -14.68
CA ILE A 99 26.22 -15.30 -13.33
C ILE A 99 24.92 -14.49 -13.40
N ILE A 100 23.99 -14.77 -12.48
CA ILE A 100 22.69 -14.10 -12.37
C ILE A 100 22.89 -12.65 -11.99
N THR A 101 22.25 -11.78 -12.75
CA THR A 101 22.26 -10.33 -12.57
C THR A 101 20.90 -9.79 -12.08
N ASP A 102 20.88 -8.53 -11.63
CA ASP A 102 19.61 -7.83 -11.33
C ASP A 102 18.68 -7.78 -12.56
N GLN A 103 19.25 -7.76 -13.77
CA GLN A 103 18.50 -7.72 -15.02
C GLN A 103 17.75 -9.04 -15.25
N ASP A 104 18.37 -10.18 -14.95
CA ASP A 104 17.73 -11.50 -15.07
C ASP A 104 16.57 -11.64 -14.12
N ILE A 105 16.73 -11.19 -12.84
CA ILE A 105 15.69 -11.21 -11.82
C ILE A 105 14.52 -10.30 -12.21
N ASN A 106 14.82 -9.07 -12.68
CA ASN A 106 13.80 -8.12 -13.10
C ASN A 106 13.03 -8.64 -14.32
N GLN A 107 13.72 -9.20 -15.31
CA GLN A 107 13.09 -9.76 -16.50
C GLN A 107 12.17 -10.91 -16.15
N LEU A 108 12.60 -11.83 -15.29
CA LEU A 108 11.77 -12.94 -14.81
C LEU A 108 10.47 -12.44 -14.13
N THR A 109 10.58 -11.34 -13.36
CA THR A 109 9.42 -10.72 -12.70
C THR A 109 8.52 -9.98 -13.71
N GLU A 110 9.11 -9.27 -14.68
CA GLU A 110 8.38 -8.52 -15.71
C GLU A 110 7.61 -9.44 -16.66
N GLU A 111 8.17 -10.60 -17.01
CA GLU A 111 7.50 -11.61 -17.81
C GLU A 111 6.21 -12.09 -17.14
N LEU A 112 6.19 -12.22 -15.80
CA LEU A 112 4.98 -12.58 -15.06
C LEU A 112 3.88 -11.52 -15.14
N TYR A 113 4.24 -10.22 -15.17
CA TYR A 113 3.24 -9.16 -15.38
C TYR A 113 2.60 -9.19 -16.77
N GLN A 114 3.28 -9.80 -17.75
CA GLN A 114 2.78 -9.93 -19.13
C GLN A 114 1.99 -11.22 -19.36
N ILE A 115 2.15 -12.21 -18.48
CA ILE A 115 1.35 -13.43 -18.51
C ILE A 115 -0.09 -13.04 -18.21
N SER A 116 -1.02 -13.53 -19.02
CA SER A 116 -2.45 -13.27 -18.80
C SER A 116 -2.87 -13.69 -17.38
N ALA A 117 -3.38 -12.76 -16.61
CA ALA A 117 -3.90 -13.03 -15.27
C ALA A 117 -5.15 -13.92 -15.26
N GLY A 118 -5.62 -14.29 -16.44
CA GLY A 118 -6.92 -14.94 -16.67
C GLY A 118 -7.91 -13.97 -17.33
N GLN A 119 -9.02 -14.50 -17.83
CA GLN A 119 -10.02 -13.67 -18.50
C GLN A 119 -10.69 -12.71 -17.50
N GLY A 120 -10.56 -11.38 -17.73
CA GLY A 120 -11.17 -10.35 -16.91
C GLY A 120 -10.43 -10.07 -15.58
N GLU A 121 -9.14 -10.40 -15.49
CA GLU A 121 -8.29 -10.12 -14.34
C GLU A 121 -7.03 -9.33 -14.75
N ASN A 122 -6.52 -8.52 -13.84
CA ASN A 122 -5.27 -7.77 -13.96
C ASN A 122 -4.31 -8.18 -12.84
N ILE A 123 -3.03 -8.34 -13.15
CA ILE A 123 -1.99 -8.51 -12.13
C ILE A 123 -1.71 -7.15 -11.48
N ILE A 124 -1.78 -7.10 -10.15
CA ILE A 124 -1.54 -5.91 -9.34
C ILE A 124 -0.13 -5.95 -8.77
N HIS A 125 0.26 -7.10 -8.18
CA HIS A 125 1.60 -7.31 -7.65
C HIS A 125 2.12 -8.71 -8.00
N VAL A 126 3.45 -8.79 -8.20
CA VAL A 126 4.23 -10.01 -8.30
C VAL A 126 5.27 -9.94 -7.18
N ILE A 127 5.15 -10.79 -6.17
CA ILE A 127 5.95 -10.76 -4.94
C ILE A 127 6.81 -12.03 -4.86
N PRO A 128 8.13 -11.93 -4.97
CA PRO A 128 9.02 -13.08 -4.87
C PRO A 128 8.85 -13.82 -3.55
N GLN A 129 8.78 -15.15 -3.61
CA GLN A 129 8.73 -16.05 -2.46
C GLN A 129 10.04 -16.79 -2.23
N GLY A 130 10.82 -16.95 -3.28
CA GLY A 130 12.11 -17.62 -3.28
C GLY A 130 12.57 -17.94 -4.69
N TYR A 131 13.85 -18.27 -4.81
CA TYR A 131 14.48 -18.64 -6.07
C TYR A 131 15.22 -19.97 -5.95
N SER A 132 15.36 -20.67 -7.08
CA SER A 132 16.26 -21.80 -7.24
C SER A 132 17.11 -21.64 -8.51
N VAL A 133 18.33 -22.16 -8.46
CA VAL A 133 19.26 -22.21 -9.58
C VAL A 133 19.60 -23.66 -9.86
N ASP A 134 19.32 -24.13 -11.08
CA ASP A 134 19.50 -25.53 -11.47
C ASP A 134 18.83 -26.51 -10.47
N ASN A 135 17.61 -26.16 -10.01
CA ASN A 135 16.78 -26.84 -9.01
C ASN A 135 17.32 -26.79 -7.56
N ALA A 136 18.42 -26.11 -7.28
CA ALA A 136 18.91 -25.89 -5.92
C ALA A 136 18.35 -24.58 -5.35
N PRO A 137 17.67 -24.58 -4.18
CA PRO A 137 17.14 -23.35 -3.58
C PRO A 137 18.26 -22.42 -3.14
N VAL A 138 18.14 -21.12 -3.48
CA VAL A 138 19.14 -20.08 -3.19
C VAL A 138 18.57 -18.92 -2.38
N GLY A 139 17.34 -19.07 -1.86
CA GLY A 139 16.68 -18.08 -1.02
C GLY A 139 16.03 -16.97 -1.84
N ILE A 140 15.95 -15.75 -1.27
CA ILE A 140 15.22 -14.62 -1.85
C ILE A 140 16.08 -13.77 -2.80
N ASN A 141 17.39 -13.89 -2.76
CA ASN A 141 18.31 -13.14 -3.61
C ASN A 141 19.24 -14.07 -4.38
N PRO A 142 18.92 -14.40 -5.65
CA PRO A 142 19.73 -15.28 -6.47
C PRO A 142 20.93 -14.57 -7.15
N LYS A 143 21.09 -13.26 -6.99
CA LYS A 143 22.15 -12.48 -7.61
C LYS A 143 23.53 -13.01 -7.25
N GLY A 144 24.40 -13.16 -8.27
CA GLY A 144 25.77 -13.63 -8.11
C GLY A 144 25.92 -15.15 -8.17
N TYR A 145 24.84 -15.92 -8.15
CA TYR A 145 24.89 -17.36 -8.39
C TYR A 145 25.16 -17.65 -9.88
N ASN A 146 25.88 -18.73 -10.14
CA ASN A 146 26.14 -19.24 -11.49
C ASN A 146 25.29 -20.48 -11.75
N GLY A 147 24.65 -20.56 -12.91
CA GLY A 147 23.84 -21.70 -13.32
C GLY A 147 23.28 -21.54 -14.72
N ARG A 148 22.47 -22.50 -15.15
CA ARG A 148 21.83 -22.51 -16.47
C ARG A 148 20.36 -22.18 -16.45
N LYS A 149 19.67 -22.43 -15.34
CA LYS A 149 18.24 -22.18 -15.16
C LYS A 149 18.02 -21.41 -13.87
N LEU A 150 17.43 -20.23 -13.97
CA LEU A 150 16.88 -19.48 -12.84
C LEU A 150 15.37 -19.76 -12.78
N GLU A 151 14.88 -20.22 -11.63
CA GLU A 151 13.45 -20.39 -11.38
C GLU A 151 13.07 -19.57 -10.14
N GLY A 152 11.99 -18.81 -10.25
CA GLY A 152 11.41 -18.04 -9.16
C GLY A 152 10.01 -18.53 -8.82
N THR A 153 9.71 -18.62 -7.53
CA THR A 153 8.35 -18.78 -7.02
C THR A 153 7.85 -17.42 -6.57
N PHE A 154 6.63 -17.06 -6.97
CA PHE A 154 6.06 -15.75 -6.75
C PHE A 154 4.64 -15.85 -6.20
N TYR A 155 4.29 -14.96 -5.29
CA TYR A 155 2.92 -14.71 -4.91
C TYR A 155 2.35 -13.62 -5.82
N VAL A 156 1.40 -13.99 -6.67
CA VAL A 156 0.81 -13.11 -7.69
C VAL A 156 -0.53 -12.63 -7.19
N VAL A 157 -0.64 -11.32 -6.97
CA VAL A 157 -1.88 -10.67 -6.56
C VAL A 157 -2.62 -10.18 -7.79
N LYS A 158 -3.85 -10.66 -7.93
CA LYS A 158 -4.74 -10.35 -9.06
C LYS A 158 -5.96 -9.56 -8.60
N GLY A 159 -6.47 -8.72 -9.46
CA GLY A 159 -7.72 -7.99 -9.26
C GLY A 159 -8.63 -8.11 -10.46
N LYS A 160 -9.94 -8.23 -10.23
CA LYS A 160 -10.92 -8.23 -11.31
C LYS A 160 -10.85 -6.91 -12.08
N GLU A 161 -10.72 -7.00 -13.40
CA GLU A 161 -10.54 -5.85 -14.30
C GLU A 161 -11.58 -4.75 -14.07
N LYS A 162 -12.84 -5.12 -13.92
CA LYS A 162 -13.92 -4.16 -13.64
C LYS A 162 -13.66 -3.37 -12.35
N ALA A 163 -13.20 -4.02 -11.27
CA ALA A 163 -12.94 -3.35 -10.00
C ALA A 163 -11.76 -2.39 -10.12
N VAL A 164 -10.68 -2.83 -10.78
CA VAL A 164 -9.49 -2.01 -11.07
C VAL A 164 -9.87 -0.79 -11.91
N ASN A 165 -10.64 -0.99 -12.98
CA ASN A 165 -11.04 0.09 -13.89
C ASN A 165 -11.98 1.09 -13.21
N ASN A 166 -12.88 0.64 -12.31
CA ASN A 166 -13.75 1.56 -11.56
C ASN A 166 -12.95 2.49 -10.64
N ILE A 167 -11.90 1.97 -9.97
CA ILE A 167 -10.99 2.79 -9.15
C ILE A 167 -10.25 3.80 -10.04
N LYS A 168 -9.66 3.33 -11.16
CA LYS A 168 -8.95 4.21 -12.10
C LYS A 168 -9.84 5.34 -12.58
N GLN A 169 -11.04 5.03 -13.06
CA GLN A 169 -11.99 6.03 -13.54
C GLN A 169 -12.43 7.01 -12.44
N ALA A 170 -12.66 6.54 -11.20
CA ALA A 170 -13.04 7.42 -10.11
C ALA A 170 -11.93 8.45 -9.77
N VAL A 171 -10.68 8.02 -9.80
CA VAL A 171 -9.51 8.86 -9.53
C VAL A 171 -9.24 9.82 -10.70
N GLU A 172 -9.29 9.34 -11.94
CA GLU A 172 -9.15 10.16 -13.15
C GLU A 172 -10.24 11.23 -13.27
N MET A 173 -11.50 10.90 -12.98
CA MET A 173 -12.60 11.87 -12.93
C MET A 173 -12.43 12.90 -11.80
N ALA A 174 -11.64 12.60 -10.77
CA ALA A 174 -11.26 13.59 -9.76
C ALA A 174 -10.13 14.53 -10.22
N GLY A 175 -9.59 14.33 -11.43
CA GLY A 175 -8.51 15.14 -12.00
C GLY A 175 -7.11 14.67 -11.66
N LEU A 176 -6.95 13.40 -11.26
CA LEU A 176 -5.70 12.82 -10.80
C LEU A 176 -5.21 11.72 -11.73
N LYS A 177 -3.90 11.47 -11.73
CA LYS A 177 -3.24 10.40 -12.46
C LYS A 177 -2.67 9.38 -11.49
N ILE A 178 -3.02 8.12 -11.67
CA ILE A 178 -2.49 7.02 -10.84
C ILE A 178 -1.08 6.67 -11.31
N ILE A 179 -0.12 6.70 -10.39
CA ILE A 179 1.24 6.18 -10.62
C ILE A 179 1.21 4.65 -10.51
N LYS A 180 0.65 4.13 -9.42
CA LYS A 180 0.54 2.69 -9.16
C LYS A 180 -0.61 2.41 -8.20
N LEU A 181 -1.29 1.27 -8.41
CA LEU A 181 -2.17 0.67 -7.42
C LEU A 181 -1.35 -0.15 -6.43
N ILE A 182 -1.64 -0.03 -5.15
CA ILE A 182 -0.93 -0.73 -4.07
C ILE A 182 -1.96 -1.51 -3.26
N LEU A 183 -1.69 -2.78 -3.03
CA LEU A 183 -2.52 -3.63 -2.17
C LEU A 183 -2.56 -3.06 -0.75
N GLU A 184 -3.75 -2.76 -0.23
CA GLU A 184 -3.93 -2.08 1.04
C GLU A 184 -3.36 -2.84 2.25
N PRO A 185 -3.59 -4.16 2.43
CA PRO A 185 -2.97 -4.90 3.52
C PRO A 185 -1.42 -4.91 3.44
N LEU A 186 -0.82 -4.81 2.24
CA LEU A 186 0.62 -4.62 2.10
C LEU A 186 1.04 -3.23 2.59
N ALA A 187 0.27 -2.20 2.26
CA ALA A 187 0.52 -0.84 2.72
C ALA A 187 0.36 -0.73 4.25
N SER A 188 -0.77 -1.20 4.80
CA SER A 188 -1.02 -1.19 6.25
C SER A 188 0.08 -1.89 7.02
N ALA A 189 0.60 -3.02 6.51
CA ALA A 189 1.71 -3.75 7.11
C ALA A 189 3.00 -2.92 7.20
N GLU A 190 3.31 -2.11 6.19
CA GLU A 190 4.50 -1.24 6.24
C GLU A 190 4.37 -0.14 7.29
N ALA A 191 3.15 0.30 7.59
CA ALA A 191 2.93 1.31 8.60
C ALA A 191 2.99 0.78 10.04
N VAL A 192 2.52 -0.47 10.28
CA VAL A 192 2.22 -0.95 11.64
C VAL A 192 3.03 -2.15 12.11
N LEU A 193 3.71 -2.87 11.21
CA LEU A 193 4.53 -4.04 11.55
C LEU A 193 6.01 -3.68 11.60
N SER A 194 6.71 -4.18 12.62
CA SER A 194 8.17 -4.12 12.67
C SER A 194 8.81 -5.16 11.74
N LYS A 195 10.08 -4.99 11.41
CA LYS A 195 10.85 -5.98 10.64
C LYS A 195 10.96 -7.31 11.38
N ASP A 196 11.18 -7.27 12.69
CA ASP A 196 11.30 -8.46 13.53
C ASP A 196 10.01 -9.28 13.53
N GLU A 197 8.84 -8.62 13.64
CA GLU A 197 7.55 -9.29 13.53
C GLU A 197 7.36 -9.95 12.16
N LYS A 198 7.69 -9.24 11.08
CA LYS A 198 7.62 -9.81 9.72
C LYS A 198 8.60 -10.99 9.53
N GLU A 199 9.74 -10.98 10.21
CA GLU A 199 10.74 -12.04 10.14
C GLU A 199 10.26 -13.31 10.84
N ILE A 200 9.85 -13.21 12.11
CA ILE A 200 9.41 -14.39 12.91
C ILE A 200 8.04 -14.93 12.50
N GLY A 201 7.32 -14.19 11.66
CA GLY A 201 5.98 -14.52 11.19
C GLY A 201 4.87 -13.85 11.99
N VAL A 202 4.01 -13.08 11.32
CA VAL A 202 2.93 -12.29 11.92
C VAL A 202 1.72 -12.23 10.98
N ALA A 203 0.52 -12.26 11.56
CA ALA A 203 -0.71 -11.94 10.85
C ALA A 203 -1.11 -10.49 11.13
N LEU A 204 -1.50 -9.77 10.10
CA LEU A 204 -2.13 -8.45 10.18
C LEU A 204 -3.61 -8.61 9.80
N ALA A 205 -4.50 -8.00 10.58
CA ALA A 205 -5.90 -7.81 10.22
C ALA A 205 -6.23 -6.31 10.24
N ASP A 206 -6.48 -5.73 9.07
CA ASP A 206 -6.97 -4.37 8.92
C ASP A 206 -8.50 -4.41 8.86
N ILE A 207 -9.15 -4.09 9.98
CA ILE A 207 -10.60 -4.16 10.10
C ILE A 207 -11.20 -2.79 9.82
N GLY A 208 -11.53 -2.59 8.54
CA GLY A 208 -12.19 -1.40 8.05
C GLY A 208 -13.68 -1.34 8.36
N ALA A 209 -14.39 -0.47 7.65
CA ALA A 209 -15.86 -0.37 7.76
C ALA A 209 -16.57 -1.47 6.95
N GLY A 210 -16.06 -1.81 5.76
CA GLY A 210 -16.71 -2.73 4.82
C GLY A 210 -16.08 -4.10 4.75
N THR A 211 -14.80 -4.21 5.02
CA THR A 211 -13.94 -5.40 4.90
C THR A 211 -13.08 -5.57 6.14
N ALA A 212 -12.54 -6.77 6.33
CA ALA A 212 -11.36 -7.02 7.13
C ALA A 212 -10.33 -7.69 6.21
N ASP A 213 -9.21 -7.00 6.00
CA ASP A 213 -8.16 -7.40 5.08
C ASP A 213 -7.02 -8.03 5.87
N ILE A 214 -6.57 -9.22 5.41
CA ILE A 214 -5.60 -10.01 6.13
C ILE A 214 -4.33 -10.10 5.29
N ALA A 215 -3.18 -9.93 5.94
CA ALA A 215 -1.87 -10.22 5.39
C ALA A 215 -1.07 -11.07 6.37
N VAL A 216 -0.39 -12.08 5.87
CA VAL A 216 0.51 -12.92 6.68
C VAL A 216 1.91 -12.79 6.13
N PHE A 217 2.84 -12.44 7.00
CA PHE A 217 4.26 -12.30 6.69
C PHE A 217 5.07 -13.36 7.42
N GLN A 218 6.14 -13.80 6.79
CA GLN A 218 7.23 -14.58 7.38
C GLN A 218 8.50 -14.35 6.58
N ASP A 219 9.66 -14.32 7.23
CA ASP A 219 10.96 -14.04 6.60
C ASP A 219 10.98 -12.69 5.86
N ASN A 220 10.25 -11.68 6.37
CA ASN A 220 10.01 -10.36 5.76
C ASN A 220 9.27 -10.41 4.40
N ILE A 221 8.63 -11.51 4.05
CA ILE A 221 7.92 -11.73 2.79
C ILE A 221 6.43 -11.87 3.06
N LEU A 222 5.59 -11.22 2.24
CA LEU A 222 4.16 -11.48 2.23
C LEU A 222 3.90 -12.88 1.71
N ARG A 223 3.39 -13.76 2.56
CA ARG A 223 3.08 -15.17 2.25
C ARG A 223 1.64 -15.36 1.80
N TYR A 224 0.75 -14.52 2.32
CA TYR A 224 -0.69 -14.68 2.07
C TYR A 224 -1.42 -13.35 2.21
N THR A 225 -2.50 -13.19 1.46
CA THR A 225 -3.49 -12.14 1.64
C THR A 225 -4.89 -12.70 1.45
N GLY A 226 -5.82 -12.31 2.32
CA GLY A 226 -7.23 -12.68 2.27
C GLY A 226 -8.11 -11.50 2.61
N VAL A 227 -9.39 -11.59 2.22
CA VAL A 227 -10.37 -10.52 2.45
C VAL A 227 -11.67 -11.10 2.95
N ILE A 228 -12.10 -10.64 4.10
CA ILE A 228 -13.41 -10.95 4.69
C ILE A 228 -14.34 -9.78 4.36
N PRO A 229 -15.46 -10.00 3.65
CA PRO A 229 -16.36 -8.93 3.22
C PRO A 229 -17.30 -8.46 4.34
N ILE A 230 -16.80 -8.37 5.57
CA ILE A 230 -17.50 -7.94 6.79
C ILE A 230 -16.58 -7.01 7.57
N GLY A 231 -17.11 -5.87 8.03
CA GLY A 231 -16.36 -4.90 8.83
C GLY A 231 -17.27 -4.13 9.79
N GLY A 232 -16.80 -3.01 10.31
CA GLY A 232 -17.47 -2.21 11.32
C GLY A 232 -18.86 -1.69 10.95
N LYS A 233 -19.17 -1.54 9.64
CA LYS A 233 -20.49 -1.16 9.17
C LYS A 233 -21.54 -2.27 9.39
N SER A 234 -21.11 -3.53 9.40
CA SER A 234 -22.00 -4.64 9.77
C SER A 234 -22.46 -4.53 11.21
N ILE A 235 -21.55 -4.18 12.12
CA ILE A 235 -21.89 -3.88 13.53
C ILE A 235 -22.91 -2.74 13.62
N THR A 236 -22.70 -1.65 12.88
CA THR A 236 -23.64 -0.52 12.84
C THR A 236 -25.02 -0.93 12.34
N ASN A 237 -25.09 -1.77 11.32
CA ASN A 237 -26.34 -2.29 10.77
C ASN A 237 -27.08 -3.20 11.77
N ASP A 238 -26.35 -4.00 12.54
CA ASP A 238 -26.94 -4.85 13.56
C ASP A 238 -27.49 -4.03 14.72
N ILE A 239 -26.78 -3.01 15.19
CA ILE A 239 -27.30 -2.03 16.18
C ILE A 239 -28.53 -1.34 15.63
N LYS A 240 -28.50 -0.86 14.38
CA LYS A 240 -29.65 -0.23 13.71
C LYS A 240 -30.88 -1.11 13.75
N LYS A 241 -30.74 -2.38 13.38
CA LYS A 241 -31.84 -3.36 13.35
C LYS A 241 -32.27 -3.77 14.76
N GLY A 242 -31.32 -4.21 15.60
CA GLY A 242 -31.58 -4.72 16.94
C GLY A 242 -32.11 -3.66 17.90
N CYS A 243 -31.66 -2.42 17.76
CA CYS A 243 -32.13 -1.31 18.56
C CYS A 243 -33.22 -0.48 17.87
N GLY A 244 -33.59 -0.73 16.62
CA GLY A 244 -34.61 0.03 15.88
C GLY A 244 -34.34 1.55 15.84
N VAL A 245 -33.14 1.93 15.41
CA VAL A 245 -32.63 3.31 15.35
C VAL A 245 -32.16 3.68 13.96
N LEU A 246 -31.93 4.97 13.69
CA LEU A 246 -31.36 5.42 12.43
C LEU A 246 -29.89 4.99 12.32
N GLU A 247 -29.39 4.79 11.09
CA GLU A 247 -28.01 4.38 10.83
C GLU A 247 -26.98 5.31 11.49
N ARG A 248 -27.19 6.64 11.36
CA ARG A 248 -26.34 7.64 12.00
C ARG A 248 -26.32 7.52 13.53
N GLN A 249 -27.46 7.18 14.15
CA GLN A 249 -27.57 6.99 15.59
C GLN A 249 -26.88 5.68 16.01
N ALA A 250 -27.03 4.61 15.23
CA ALA A 250 -26.36 3.34 15.45
C ALA A 250 -24.84 3.49 15.39
N GLU A 251 -24.31 4.27 14.43
CA GLU A 251 -22.88 4.56 14.32
C GLU A 251 -22.38 5.36 15.53
N GLN A 252 -23.11 6.40 15.94
CA GLN A 252 -22.77 7.15 17.15
C GLN A 252 -22.79 6.28 18.41
N ILE A 253 -23.78 5.41 18.58
CA ILE A 253 -23.87 4.46 19.67
C ILE A 253 -22.65 3.52 19.67
N LYS A 254 -22.30 2.97 18.52
CA LYS A 254 -21.13 2.11 18.36
C LYS A 254 -19.83 2.81 18.78
N ILE A 255 -19.62 4.04 18.33
CA ILE A 255 -18.40 4.81 18.62
C ILE A 255 -18.32 5.21 20.08
N GLN A 256 -19.42 5.70 20.67
CA GLN A 256 -19.42 6.27 22.01
C GLN A 256 -19.59 5.24 23.12
N HIS A 257 -20.38 4.19 22.87
CA HIS A 257 -20.82 3.24 23.89
C HIS A 257 -20.51 1.79 23.53
N GLY A 258 -19.94 1.53 22.33
CA GLY A 258 -19.68 0.17 21.87
C GLY A 258 -18.54 -0.51 22.62
N ALA A 259 -18.75 -1.78 22.94
CA ALA A 259 -17.73 -2.67 23.48
C ALA A 259 -17.93 -4.09 22.95
N ALA A 260 -16.83 -4.78 22.62
CA ALA A 260 -16.85 -6.15 22.10
C ALA A 260 -17.07 -7.21 23.20
N LEU A 261 -16.93 -6.86 24.47
CA LEU A 261 -17.18 -7.75 25.61
C LEU A 261 -18.17 -7.13 26.57
N LEU A 262 -19.09 -7.96 27.08
CA LEU A 262 -19.97 -7.57 28.17
C LEU A 262 -19.15 -7.31 29.42
N GLN A 263 -19.46 -6.22 30.12
CA GLN A 263 -18.88 -5.86 31.41
C GLN A 263 -19.99 -5.85 32.49
N LYS A 264 -19.65 -6.22 33.73
CA LYS A 264 -20.62 -6.30 34.84
C LYS A 264 -21.35 -4.98 35.12
N ASP A 265 -20.69 -3.84 34.88
CA ASP A 265 -21.23 -2.51 35.09
C ASP A 265 -22.21 -2.05 34.00
N PHE A 266 -22.33 -2.76 32.89
CA PHE A 266 -23.27 -2.45 31.80
C PHE A 266 -24.73 -2.71 32.17
N ALA A 267 -24.99 -3.60 33.14
CA ALA A 267 -26.35 -3.98 33.51
C ALA A 267 -27.22 -2.83 34.01
N LYS A 268 -26.60 -1.74 34.50
CA LYS A 268 -27.31 -0.58 35.09
C LYS A 268 -27.23 0.68 34.22
N LYS A 269 -26.65 0.59 33.01
CA LYS A 269 -26.43 1.76 32.14
C LYS A 269 -27.28 1.65 30.88
N ALA A 270 -27.84 2.77 30.43
CA ALA A 270 -28.59 2.86 29.20
C ALA A 270 -28.20 4.12 28.43
N VAL A 271 -28.38 4.08 27.13
CA VAL A 271 -28.26 5.23 26.23
C VAL A 271 -29.63 5.74 25.88
N ILE A 272 -29.85 7.04 26.07
CA ILE A 272 -31.11 7.69 25.73
C ILE A 272 -30.91 8.40 24.37
N ILE A 273 -31.73 8.03 23.41
CA ILE A 273 -31.69 8.64 22.05
C ILE A 273 -33.06 9.24 21.71
N LYS A 274 -33.05 10.29 20.92
CA LYS A 274 -34.28 10.92 20.41
C LYS A 274 -34.84 10.06 19.26
N GLY A 275 -35.98 9.43 19.47
CA GLY A 275 -36.68 8.67 18.45
C GLY A 275 -37.26 9.53 17.34
N VAL A 276 -37.58 8.91 16.19
CA VAL A 276 -38.14 9.59 15.01
C VAL A 276 -39.47 10.27 15.30
N ASN A 277 -40.24 9.74 16.25
CA ASN A 277 -41.51 10.27 16.71
C ASN A 277 -41.40 11.34 17.81
N GLY A 278 -40.19 11.84 18.10
CA GLY A 278 -39.92 12.84 19.13
C GLY A 278 -39.87 12.29 20.55
N LYS A 279 -40.21 11.03 20.78
CA LYS A 279 -40.13 10.37 22.12
C LYS A 279 -38.69 9.85 22.33
N ASN A 280 -38.25 9.95 23.57
CA ASN A 280 -36.98 9.35 23.96
C ASN A 280 -37.09 7.83 23.93
N LYS A 281 -36.02 7.17 23.45
CA LYS A 281 -35.85 5.72 23.45
C LYS A 281 -34.67 5.40 24.34
N GLU A 282 -34.89 4.56 25.36
CA GLU A 282 -33.85 4.06 26.21
C GLU A 282 -33.37 2.70 25.71
N ILE A 283 -32.04 2.54 25.56
CA ILE A 283 -31.40 1.31 25.07
C ILE A 283 -30.36 0.87 26.08
N PRO A 284 -30.51 -0.30 26.71
CA PRO A 284 -29.52 -0.83 27.64
C PRO A 284 -28.17 -1.02 26.99
N ILE A 285 -27.07 -0.59 27.63
CA ILE A 285 -25.73 -0.80 27.12
C ILE A 285 -25.40 -2.30 26.98
N SER A 286 -25.94 -3.13 27.84
CA SER A 286 -25.82 -4.59 27.75
C SER A 286 -26.37 -5.14 26.42
N THR A 287 -27.53 -4.64 25.96
CA THR A 287 -28.09 -5.02 24.65
C THR A 287 -27.17 -4.63 23.53
N ILE A 288 -26.62 -3.40 23.56
CA ILE A 288 -25.67 -2.90 22.55
C ILE A 288 -24.42 -3.77 22.56
N ALA A 289 -23.86 -4.07 23.73
CA ALA A 289 -22.64 -4.89 23.83
C ALA A 289 -22.86 -6.33 23.34
N THR A 290 -24.04 -6.94 23.62
CA THR A 290 -24.39 -8.28 23.11
C THR A 290 -24.43 -8.29 21.57
N ILE A 291 -25.08 -7.29 20.96
CA ILE A 291 -25.14 -7.18 19.49
C ILE A 291 -23.74 -7.03 18.91
N ILE A 292 -22.91 -6.18 19.52
CA ILE A 292 -21.55 -5.91 19.04
C ILE A 292 -20.66 -7.14 19.21
N SER A 293 -20.71 -7.83 20.38
CA SER A 293 -19.92 -9.03 20.66
C SER A 293 -20.17 -10.11 19.63
N ALA A 294 -21.44 -10.43 19.33
CA ALA A 294 -21.80 -11.44 18.35
C ALA A 294 -21.23 -11.13 16.96
N ARG A 295 -21.29 -9.88 16.50
CA ARG A 295 -20.72 -9.51 15.21
C ARG A 295 -19.18 -9.48 15.22
N ALA A 296 -18.59 -9.03 16.33
CA ALA A 296 -17.14 -9.04 16.48
C ALA A 296 -16.59 -10.47 16.49
N GLU A 297 -17.26 -11.41 17.13
CA GLU A 297 -16.90 -12.84 17.12
C GLU A 297 -16.98 -13.42 15.70
N GLU A 298 -17.97 -13.06 14.90
CA GLU A 298 -18.06 -13.49 13.50
C GLU A 298 -16.90 -12.93 12.65
N ILE A 299 -16.54 -11.65 12.83
CA ILE A 299 -15.37 -11.05 12.13
C ILE A 299 -14.09 -11.78 12.55
N LEU A 300 -13.89 -12.00 13.84
CA LEU A 300 -12.72 -12.71 14.37
C LEU A 300 -12.68 -14.17 13.92
N GLY A 301 -13.82 -14.84 13.85
CA GLY A 301 -13.93 -16.19 13.29
C GLY A 301 -13.51 -16.27 11.84
N GLY A 302 -13.87 -15.27 11.02
CA GLY A 302 -13.39 -15.12 9.65
C GLY A 302 -11.86 -14.92 9.60
N ILE A 303 -11.30 -14.08 10.47
CA ILE A 303 -9.85 -13.86 10.58
C ILE A 303 -9.14 -15.17 10.95
N ALA A 304 -9.66 -15.92 11.92
CA ALA A 304 -9.13 -17.23 12.29
C ALA A 304 -9.10 -18.20 11.11
N TYR A 305 -10.19 -18.26 10.34
CA TYR A 305 -10.29 -19.14 9.17
C TYR A 305 -9.19 -18.83 8.14
N GLU A 306 -8.97 -17.56 7.82
CA GLU A 306 -7.92 -17.13 6.87
C GLU A 306 -6.51 -17.43 7.41
N ILE A 307 -6.27 -17.20 8.71
CA ILE A 307 -4.99 -17.52 9.35
C ILE A 307 -4.72 -19.02 9.34
N ASP A 308 -5.71 -19.85 9.67
CA ASP A 308 -5.57 -21.30 9.73
C ASP A 308 -5.32 -21.93 8.35
N ALA A 309 -5.83 -21.30 7.29
CA ALA A 309 -5.58 -21.74 5.91
C ALA A 309 -4.08 -21.75 5.56
N VAL A 310 -3.29 -20.86 6.15
CA VAL A 310 -1.86 -20.72 5.85
C VAL A 310 -0.92 -21.23 6.96
N ARG A 311 -1.44 -21.41 8.17
CA ARG A 311 -0.65 -21.79 9.36
C ARG A 311 0.12 -23.10 9.23
N LYS A 312 -0.31 -24.00 8.32
CA LYS A 312 0.39 -25.26 8.06
C LYS A 312 1.77 -25.03 7.44
N ASN A 313 1.93 -23.96 6.66
CA ASN A 313 3.14 -23.68 5.87
C ASN A 313 3.83 -22.37 6.27
N THR A 314 3.23 -21.60 7.21
CA THR A 314 3.73 -20.29 7.59
C THR A 314 3.64 -20.15 9.11
N ALA A 315 4.77 -19.89 9.75
CA ALA A 315 4.81 -19.60 11.18
C ALA A 315 4.19 -18.23 11.48
N ILE A 316 3.45 -18.12 12.60
CA ILE A 316 2.83 -16.86 13.05
C ILE A 316 3.22 -16.66 14.53
N ASN A 317 4.52 -16.68 14.79
CA ASN A 317 5.06 -16.55 16.14
C ASN A 317 4.94 -15.13 16.71
N GLY A 318 4.86 -14.13 15.85
CA GLY A 318 4.60 -12.72 16.21
C GLY A 318 3.13 -12.42 16.51
N GLY A 319 2.24 -13.44 16.40
CA GLY A 319 0.83 -13.29 16.74
C GLY A 319 0.02 -12.51 15.71
N LEU A 320 -1.03 -11.82 16.20
CA LEU A 320 -1.99 -11.05 15.40
C LEU A 320 -1.87 -9.56 15.70
N VAL A 321 -1.73 -8.75 14.68
CA VAL A 321 -1.81 -7.29 14.78
C VAL A 321 -3.14 -6.83 14.17
N ILE A 322 -3.94 -6.08 14.96
CA ILE A 322 -5.24 -5.57 14.52
C ILE A 322 -5.14 -4.06 14.30
N THR A 323 -5.45 -3.59 13.10
CA THR A 323 -5.49 -2.18 12.73
C THR A 323 -6.81 -1.81 12.05
N GLY A 324 -6.92 -0.60 11.52
CA GLY A 324 -8.14 -0.10 10.90
C GLY A 324 -9.12 0.55 11.89
N GLY A 325 -10.14 1.21 11.37
CA GLY A 325 -11.07 1.98 12.19
C GLY A 325 -11.83 1.18 13.23
N THR A 326 -12.11 -0.11 12.96
CA THR A 326 -12.82 -1.00 13.87
C THR A 326 -11.91 -1.51 15.00
N ALA A 327 -10.59 -1.44 14.87
CA ALA A 327 -9.64 -1.76 15.96
C ALA A 327 -9.84 -0.89 17.22
N LYS A 328 -10.43 0.29 17.04
CA LYS A 328 -10.80 1.20 18.16
C LYS A 328 -11.98 0.72 18.99
N LEU A 329 -12.69 -0.32 18.58
CA LEU A 329 -13.81 -0.85 19.35
C LEU A 329 -13.29 -1.37 20.68
N LYS A 330 -13.88 -0.84 21.76
CA LYS A 330 -13.47 -1.18 23.13
C LYS A 330 -13.51 -2.70 23.36
N ASN A 331 -12.46 -3.24 23.94
CA ASN A 331 -12.28 -4.66 24.27
C ASN A 331 -12.21 -5.61 23.07
N LEU A 332 -12.10 -5.12 21.82
CA LEU A 332 -11.95 -5.98 20.64
C LEU A 332 -10.66 -6.82 20.74
N LEU A 333 -9.56 -6.20 21.17
CA LEU A 333 -8.28 -6.89 21.35
C LEU A 333 -8.36 -8.03 22.38
N GLN A 334 -9.06 -7.78 23.50
CA GLN A 334 -9.26 -8.81 24.52
C GLN A 334 -10.12 -9.96 24.00
N LEU A 335 -11.19 -9.63 23.26
CA LEU A 335 -12.01 -10.64 22.60
C LEU A 335 -11.19 -11.46 21.61
N ALA A 336 -10.34 -10.82 20.79
CA ALA A 336 -9.48 -11.51 19.83
C ALA A 336 -8.53 -12.49 20.51
N LYS A 337 -7.82 -12.06 21.56
CA LYS A 337 -6.93 -12.94 22.34
C LYS A 337 -7.66 -14.16 22.91
N PHE A 338 -8.85 -13.93 23.44
CA PHE A 338 -9.66 -14.99 24.04
C PHE A 338 -10.21 -15.96 22.99
N SER A 339 -10.80 -15.43 21.90
CA SER A 339 -11.48 -16.25 20.90
C SER A 339 -10.51 -17.00 20.00
N LEU A 340 -9.32 -16.43 19.70
CA LEU A 340 -8.37 -17.00 18.77
C LEU A 340 -7.23 -17.77 19.44
N ALA A 341 -7.10 -17.67 20.77
CA ALA A 341 -5.99 -18.23 21.55
C ALA A 341 -4.62 -17.89 20.95
N ILE A 342 -4.47 -16.64 20.46
CA ILE A 342 -3.27 -16.10 19.84
C ILE A 342 -2.91 -14.77 20.51
N GLU A 343 -1.63 -14.52 20.72
CA GLU A 343 -1.22 -13.19 21.16
C GLU A 343 -1.57 -12.14 20.12
N ALA A 344 -2.13 -11.02 20.59
CA ALA A 344 -2.56 -9.96 19.72
C ALA A 344 -2.24 -8.58 20.30
N ARG A 345 -1.95 -7.63 19.41
CA ARG A 345 -1.78 -6.21 19.73
C ARG A 345 -2.52 -5.31 18.76
N THR A 346 -2.74 -4.08 19.13
CA THR A 346 -3.21 -3.03 18.22
C THR A 346 -2.07 -2.51 17.37
N GLY A 347 -2.31 -2.35 16.07
CA GLY A 347 -1.37 -1.80 15.10
C GLY A 347 -1.61 -0.30 14.88
N THR A 348 -0.73 0.53 15.44
CA THR A 348 -0.67 1.97 15.15
C THR A 348 0.55 2.27 14.29
N PRO A 349 0.50 3.30 13.42
CA PRO A 349 1.66 3.68 12.61
C PRO A 349 2.91 3.96 13.44
N LEU A 350 4.04 3.33 13.07
CA LEU A 350 5.27 3.33 13.86
C LEU A 350 6.17 4.56 13.61
N TYR A 351 6.05 5.18 12.44
CA TYR A 351 7.04 6.14 11.94
C TYR A 351 6.52 7.58 11.79
N THR A 352 5.39 7.89 12.42
CA THR A 352 4.73 9.21 12.31
C THR A 352 4.69 9.94 13.66
N GLY A 353 4.39 11.24 13.61
CA GLY A 353 4.13 12.02 14.82
C GLY A 353 2.88 11.54 15.57
N PRO A 354 2.74 11.92 16.86
CA PRO A 354 1.61 11.48 17.69
C PRO A 354 0.24 11.83 17.11
N GLU A 355 0.13 12.92 16.34
CA GLU A 355 -1.08 13.40 15.70
C GLU A 355 -1.61 12.45 14.62
N TYR A 356 -0.74 11.60 14.05
CA TYR A 356 -1.08 10.63 13.02
C TYR A 356 -1.01 9.17 13.50
N ALA A 357 -0.66 8.95 14.77
CA ALA A 357 -0.55 7.64 15.39
C ALA A 357 -1.95 7.05 15.70
N SER A 358 -2.73 6.83 14.66
CA SER A 358 -4.07 6.24 14.76
C SER A 358 -4.21 5.08 13.79
N GLU A 359 -4.82 4.00 14.25
CA GLU A 359 -5.14 2.81 13.47
C GLU A 359 -5.92 3.15 12.19
N CYS A 360 -6.70 4.24 12.24
CA CYS A 360 -7.50 4.71 11.11
C CYS A 360 -6.68 5.21 9.91
N TYR A 361 -5.38 5.46 10.08
CA TYR A 361 -4.49 5.98 9.05
C TYR A 361 -3.42 4.96 8.62
N ALA A 362 -3.47 3.74 9.12
CA ALA A 362 -2.48 2.72 8.83
C ALA A 362 -2.29 2.53 7.32
N THR A 363 -3.37 2.33 6.57
CA THR A 363 -3.36 2.17 5.11
C THR A 363 -2.81 3.41 4.42
N ALA A 364 -3.35 4.60 4.72
CA ALA A 364 -2.94 5.84 4.06
C ALA A 364 -1.44 6.15 4.27
N ILE A 365 -0.95 5.97 5.50
CA ILE A 365 0.47 6.15 5.82
C ILE A 365 1.33 5.09 5.15
N GLY A 366 0.88 3.84 5.14
CA GLY A 366 1.54 2.74 4.44
C GLY A 366 1.64 2.98 2.93
N LEU A 367 0.62 3.58 2.32
CA LEU A 367 0.65 3.98 0.92
C LEU A 367 1.74 5.05 0.65
N ILE A 368 1.96 5.98 1.58
CA ILE A 368 3.08 6.94 1.48
C ILE A 368 4.42 6.21 1.56
N ILE A 369 4.59 5.28 2.52
CA ILE A 369 5.82 4.48 2.68
C ILE A 369 6.12 3.72 1.39
N LYS A 370 5.17 2.94 0.91
CA LYS A 370 5.31 2.16 -0.34
C LYS A 370 5.48 3.04 -1.57
N GLY A 371 4.77 4.17 -1.63
CA GLY A 371 4.92 5.15 -2.70
C GLY A 371 6.34 5.74 -2.77
N MET A 372 6.96 5.99 -1.63
CA MET A 372 8.36 6.43 -1.57
C MET A 372 9.31 5.35 -2.08
N GLU A 373 9.16 4.09 -1.64
CA GLU A 373 9.97 2.97 -2.12
C GLU A 373 9.85 2.81 -3.64
N TYR A 374 8.63 2.76 -4.18
CA TYR A 374 8.42 2.65 -5.63
C TYR A 374 8.98 3.85 -6.40
N THR A 375 8.88 5.05 -5.87
CA THR A 375 9.47 6.24 -6.50
C THR A 375 10.99 6.15 -6.55
N GLU A 376 11.63 5.73 -5.45
CA GLU A 376 13.07 5.52 -5.38
C GLU A 376 13.54 4.46 -6.38
N ASP A 377 12.81 3.35 -6.52
CA ASP A 377 13.07 2.28 -7.49
C ASP A 377 12.94 2.78 -8.94
N ILE A 378 11.90 3.54 -9.25
CA ILE A 378 11.70 4.14 -10.59
C ILE A 378 12.88 5.05 -10.94
N ILE A 379 13.27 5.93 -10.01
CA ILE A 379 14.40 6.84 -10.21
C ILE A 379 15.70 6.05 -10.40
N ALA A 380 15.94 5.01 -9.60
CA ALA A 380 17.13 4.18 -9.70
C ALA A 380 17.22 3.45 -11.05
N ARG A 381 16.11 2.88 -11.53
CA ARG A 381 16.03 2.23 -12.86
C ARG A 381 16.28 3.20 -14.01
N GLN A 382 15.71 4.40 -13.95
CA GLN A 382 15.91 5.44 -14.97
C GLN A 382 17.36 5.94 -15.00
N ARG A 383 18.01 6.05 -13.84
CA ARG A 383 19.45 6.39 -13.76
C ARG A 383 20.32 5.33 -14.43
N LYS A 384 20.12 4.06 -14.08
CA LYS A 384 20.86 2.94 -14.68
C LYS A 384 20.69 2.91 -16.20
N LYS A 385 19.46 3.13 -16.69
CA LYS A 385 19.19 3.17 -18.14
C LYS A 385 19.92 4.33 -18.82
N ALA A 386 19.88 5.53 -18.25
CA ALA A 386 20.59 6.70 -18.81
C ALA A 386 22.13 6.54 -18.76
N GLU A 387 22.66 5.84 -17.77
CA GLU A 387 24.10 5.52 -17.70
C GLU A 387 24.51 4.49 -18.77
N GLN A 388 23.66 3.48 -19.02
CA GLN A 388 23.89 2.49 -20.08
C GLN A 388 23.83 3.14 -21.48
N GLU A 389 22.82 3.97 -21.77
CA GLU A 389 22.70 4.70 -23.03
C GLU A 389 23.94 5.57 -23.30
N LYS A 390 24.44 6.29 -22.29
CA LYS A 390 25.68 7.08 -22.43
C LYS A 390 26.91 6.23 -22.64
N ALA A 391 27.04 5.07 -22.00
CA ALA A 391 28.15 4.16 -22.18
C ALA A 391 28.16 3.56 -23.61
N GLU A 392 27.00 3.23 -24.17
CA GLU A 392 26.84 2.75 -25.52
C GLU A 392 27.16 3.83 -26.58
N GLU A 393 26.75 5.10 -26.34
CA GLU A 393 27.10 6.23 -27.19
C GLU A 393 28.62 6.46 -27.21
N GLN A 394 29.28 6.46 -26.06
CA GLN A 394 30.74 6.62 -25.97
C GLN A 394 31.51 5.49 -26.67
N GLN A 395 31.01 4.24 -26.61
CA GLN A 395 31.61 3.12 -27.33
C GLN A 395 31.44 3.25 -28.84
N LYS A 396 30.33 3.80 -29.34
CA LYS A 396 30.11 4.05 -30.75
C LYS A 396 30.98 5.18 -31.27
N GLU A 397 31.18 6.24 -30.49
CA GLU A 397 32.06 7.35 -30.86
C GLU A 397 33.56 6.95 -30.82
N GLY A 398 33.99 6.15 -29.85
CA GLY A 398 35.33 5.62 -29.73
C GLY A 398 35.70 4.61 -30.84
N GLY A 399 34.71 3.84 -31.33
CA GLY A 399 34.90 2.91 -32.46
C GLY A 399 35.02 3.59 -33.84
N ALA A 400 34.50 4.80 -34.00
CA ALA A 400 34.59 5.55 -35.27
C ALA A 400 35.94 6.25 -35.46
N SER A 401 36.75 6.43 -34.40
CA SER A 401 38.06 7.11 -34.50
C SER A 401 39.25 6.18 -34.75
N SER A 402 39.08 4.85 -34.70
CA SER A 402 40.17 3.88 -34.90
C SER A 402 40.32 3.37 -36.34
N SER A 403 39.49 3.82 -37.32
CA SER A 403 39.57 3.38 -38.72
C SER A 403 40.14 4.43 -39.70
N ALA A 404 40.69 5.54 -39.19
CA ALA A 404 41.24 6.61 -40.04
C ALA A 404 42.59 7.15 -39.55
N THR A 405 43.62 6.29 -39.45
CA THR A 405 45.02 6.77 -39.42
C THR A 405 45.99 5.71 -39.93
N ASP A 406 46.10 5.65 -41.24
CA ASP A 406 47.36 5.30 -41.91
C ASP A 406 47.53 6.24 -43.10
N ALA A 407 48.19 7.36 -42.91
CA ALA A 407 49.10 8.01 -43.88
C ALA A 407 49.57 9.41 -43.44
N LYS A 408 50.89 9.51 -43.27
CA LYS A 408 51.72 10.70 -43.44
C LYS A 408 51.87 11.74 -42.31
N GLY A 409 53.04 11.66 -41.67
CA GLY A 409 54.12 12.67 -41.86
C GLY A 409 54.12 13.92 -40.96
N ALA A 410 55.03 13.89 -39.99
CA ALA A 410 55.96 14.96 -39.56
C ALA A 410 55.47 16.42 -39.34
N LYS A 411 55.63 16.89 -38.12
CA LYS A 411 56.37 18.06 -37.59
C LYS A 411 55.60 19.00 -36.67
N ASN A 412 56.32 19.26 -35.59
CA ASN A 412 56.35 20.46 -34.76
C ASN A 412 55.36 20.66 -33.61
N GLY A 413 55.97 20.61 -32.45
CA GLY A 413 55.51 20.86 -31.12
C GLY A 413 54.89 22.23 -30.80
N LYS A 414 54.06 22.17 -29.79
CA LYS A 414 53.88 23.21 -28.78
C LYS A 414 53.03 22.61 -27.65
N ASP A 415 53.50 22.85 -26.42
CA ASP A 415 52.86 22.39 -25.18
C ASP A 415 51.39 22.81 -25.03
N PRO A 416 50.51 21.96 -24.50
CA PRO A 416 49.19 22.38 -24.08
C PRO A 416 49.18 22.74 -22.58
N LYS A 417 48.73 23.94 -22.32
CA LYS A 417 48.36 24.43 -21.00
C LYS A 417 47.30 23.56 -20.35
N ALA A 418 47.54 23.25 -19.08
CA ALA A 418 46.57 22.61 -18.17
C ALA A 418 45.23 23.36 -18.18
N ASN A 419 44.15 22.64 -18.50
CA ASN A 419 42.81 23.15 -18.33
C ASN A 419 42.12 22.35 -17.23
N ASN A 420 41.85 23.06 -16.10
CA ASN A 420 41.18 22.54 -14.93
C ASN A 420 39.79 22.00 -15.30
N GLY A 421 39.57 20.70 -15.09
CA GLY A 421 38.27 20.06 -15.15
C GLY A 421 37.32 20.65 -14.11
N LYS A 422 36.33 21.40 -14.57
CA LYS A 422 35.14 21.72 -13.77
C LYS A 422 34.22 20.48 -13.81
N GLU A 423 34.09 19.85 -12.67
CA GLU A 423 33.13 18.77 -12.42
C GLU A 423 31.72 19.19 -12.84
N SER A 424 31.11 18.42 -13.73
CA SER A 424 29.75 18.60 -14.19
C SER A 424 28.74 18.04 -13.18
N SER A 425 28.71 18.59 -11.95
CA SER A 425 27.70 18.22 -10.93
C SER A 425 26.31 18.82 -11.21
N GLY A 426 26.20 19.74 -12.16
CA GLY A 426 24.94 20.41 -12.52
C GLY A 426 23.95 19.57 -13.35
N GLY A 427 24.45 18.70 -14.23
CA GLY A 427 23.59 17.90 -15.13
C GLY A 427 22.80 16.81 -14.39
N PHE A 428 23.39 16.21 -13.39
CA PHE A 428 22.79 15.11 -12.65
C PHE A 428 21.66 15.56 -11.68
N ARG A 429 21.85 16.70 -11.00
CA ARG A 429 20.80 17.33 -10.18
C ARG A 429 19.64 17.83 -11.04
N GLY A 430 19.88 18.29 -12.25
CA GLY A 430 18.88 18.69 -13.22
C GLY A 430 17.98 17.54 -13.66
N LEU A 431 18.57 16.37 -13.93
CA LEU A 431 17.82 15.17 -14.35
C LEU A 431 16.87 14.66 -13.23
N ILE A 432 17.35 14.61 -11.98
CA ILE A 432 16.53 14.21 -10.83
C ILE A 432 15.36 15.19 -10.62
N LYS A 433 15.64 16.48 -10.76
CA LYS A 433 14.62 17.53 -10.64
C LYS A 433 13.57 17.44 -11.76
N SER A 434 14.00 17.13 -12.98
CA SER A 434 13.12 16.93 -14.14
C SER A 434 12.23 15.70 -13.98
N ILE A 435 12.76 14.58 -13.47
CA ILE A 435 12.02 13.33 -13.26
C ILE A 435 11.03 13.49 -12.11
N ALA A 436 11.45 14.05 -10.98
CA ALA A 436 10.57 14.33 -9.85
C ALA A 436 9.45 15.31 -10.26
N ASN A 437 9.79 16.37 -11.01
CA ASN A 437 8.79 17.31 -11.52
C ASN A 437 7.81 16.64 -12.52
N LYS A 438 8.29 15.75 -13.42
CA LYS A 438 7.39 14.99 -14.31
C LYS A 438 6.47 14.03 -13.60
N LEU A 439 6.88 13.48 -12.45
CA LEU A 439 6.07 12.54 -11.69
C LEU A 439 5.06 13.24 -10.75
N PHE A 440 5.39 14.43 -10.23
CA PHE A 440 4.62 15.03 -9.12
C PHE A 440 4.17 16.49 -9.33
N THR A 441 4.77 17.24 -10.28
CA THR A 441 4.37 18.62 -10.61
C THR A 441 4.12 18.80 -12.10
N GLU A 442 3.17 19.64 -12.49
CA GLU A 442 3.02 20.06 -13.90
C GLU A 442 4.13 21.02 -14.34
N PRO A 443 4.45 21.04 -15.64
CA PRO A 443 5.09 22.21 -16.21
C PRO A 443 4.12 23.40 -16.11
N ASP A 444 4.66 24.53 -15.71
CA ASP A 444 3.97 25.82 -15.63
C ASP A 444 3.57 26.26 -17.07
N ASP A 445 2.31 26.00 -17.46
CA ASP A 445 1.73 26.40 -18.75
C ASP A 445 1.33 27.91 -18.76
N SER A 446 1.87 28.72 -17.86
CA SER A 446 1.62 30.17 -17.84
C SER A 446 2.49 30.99 -18.83
N LYS A 447 3.04 30.34 -19.87
CA LYS A 447 3.71 31.02 -21.00
C LYS A 447 3.20 30.45 -22.33
N MET A 448 1.99 30.85 -22.70
CA MET A 448 1.53 31.07 -24.06
C MET A 448 0.59 32.27 -24.07
#